data_32fc80db928a85c0c365070fa47cd2ef
#
_entry.id   32fc80db928a85c0c365070fa47cd2ef
#
_cell.length_a   1.000
_cell.length_b   1.000
_cell.length_c   1.000
_cell.angle_alpha   90.00
_cell.angle_beta   90.00
_cell.angle_gamma   90.00
#
_symmetry.space_group_name_H-M   'P 1'
#
loop_
_entity.id
_entity.type
_entity.pdbx_description
1 polymer ?
#
loop_
_entity_poly.entity_id
_entity_poly.type
_entity_poly.pdbx_seq_one_letter_code
_entity_poly.pdbx_strand_id
1 'polypeptide(L)'
;MKVAFSNLAYRKLEQVSEYLEEEWSEKVKKKFIATLKEKIEQISSFPESCIKSDFHDNLRMCIITKQTSLLYRINDNEIEVITLFDNRTNFKKITTEIRKHYGRI
;
A
#
# COMPACT_ATOMS: atom_id res chain seq x y z
N MET A 1 -15.43 1.26 -6.85
CA MET A 1 -15.46 1.12 -5.38
C MET A 1 -14.62 2.20 -4.74
N LYS A 2 -15.11 2.80 -3.67
CA LYS A 2 -14.36 3.85 -2.97
C LYS A 2 -13.09 3.27 -2.33
N VAL A 3 -11.99 4.01 -2.39
CA VAL A 3 -10.71 3.61 -1.79
C VAL A 3 -10.37 4.59 -0.67
N ALA A 4 -10.12 4.06 0.52
CA ALA A 4 -9.70 4.83 1.67
C ALA A 4 -8.36 4.32 2.19
N PHE A 5 -7.52 5.23 2.67
CA PHE A 5 -6.22 4.89 3.27
C PHE A 5 -6.32 4.87 4.78
N SER A 6 -5.74 3.85 5.40
CA SER A 6 -5.58 3.84 6.86
C SER A 6 -4.57 4.92 7.28
N ASN A 7 -4.56 5.27 8.57
CA ASN A 7 -3.56 6.19 9.10
C ASN A 7 -2.14 5.63 8.92
N LEU A 8 -1.98 4.31 9.06
CA LEU A 8 -0.69 3.67 8.82
C LEU A 8 -0.26 3.85 7.37
N ALA A 9 -1.18 3.63 6.41
CA ALA A 9 -0.89 3.80 4.99
C ALA A 9 -0.49 5.24 4.66
N TYR A 10 -1.17 6.22 5.23
CA TYR A 10 -0.80 7.64 5.05
C TYR A 10 0.59 7.93 5.56
N ARG A 11 0.94 7.44 6.75
CA ARG A 11 2.29 7.64 7.30
C ARG A 11 3.35 7.00 6.42
N LYS A 12 3.08 5.80 5.92
CA LYS A 12 4.02 5.11 5.02
C LYS A 12 4.18 5.86 3.70
N LEU A 13 3.08 6.35 3.14
CA LEU A 13 3.12 7.15 1.92
C LEU A 13 3.98 8.40 2.11
N GLU A 14 3.79 9.08 3.23
CA GLU A 14 4.55 10.26 3.58
C GLU A 14 6.05 9.95 3.68
N GLN A 15 6.40 8.86 4.38
CA GLN A 15 7.80 8.42 4.53
C GLN A 15 8.44 8.08 3.18
N VAL A 16 7.75 7.35 2.32
CA VAL A 16 8.26 7.00 1.00
C VAL A 16 8.43 8.26 0.15
N SER A 17 7.46 9.18 0.20
CA SER A 17 7.51 10.42 -0.58
C SER A 17 8.69 11.29 -0.18
N GLU A 18 8.90 11.46 1.12
CA GLU A 18 10.04 12.22 1.65
C GLU A 18 11.37 11.58 1.26
N TYR A 19 11.48 10.27 1.40
CA TYR A 19 12.68 9.53 1.01
C TYR A 19 13.01 9.74 -0.46
N LEU A 20 12.02 9.60 -1.34
CA LEU A 20 12.24 9.76 -2.77
C LEU A 20 12.64 11.18 -3.14
N GLU A 21 12.06 12.18 -2.49
CA GLU A 21 12.41 13.58 -2.74
C GLU A 21 13.81 13.92 -2.27
N GLU A 22 14.20 13.47 -1.07
CA GLU A 22 15.50 13.76 -0.48
C GLU A 22 16.65 12.99 -1.14
N GLU A 23 16.45 11.68 -1.37
CA GLU A 23 17.52 10.81 -1.87
C GLU A 23 17.63 10.80 -3.40
N TRP A 24 16.56 11.16 -4.09
CA TRP A 24 16.55 11.17 -5.56
C TRP A 24 16.19 12.55 -6.10
N SER A 25 14.89 12.83 -6.23
CA SER A 25 14.45 14.13 -6.73
C SER A 25 12.93 14.27 -6.58
N GLU A 26 12.46 15.53 -6.72
CA GLU A 26 11.03 15.80 -6.77
C GLU A 26 10.38 15.11 -7.97
N LYS A 27 11.10 15.02 -9.09
CA LYS A 27 10.61 14.35 -10.29
C LYS A 27 10.32 12.87 -10.04
N VAL A 28 11.23 12.17 -9.34
CA VAL A 28 11.07 10.78 -8.98
C VAL A 28 9.89 10.61 -8.04
N LYS A 29 9.73 11.48 -7.06
CA LYS A 29 8.58 11.47 -6.15
C LYS A 29 7.27 11.62 -6.93
N LYS A 30 7.19 12.58 -7.83
CA LYS A 30 5.99 12.84 -8.63
C LYS A 30 5.61 11.64 -9.49
N LYS A 31 6.63 10.98 -10.08
CA LYS A 31 6.41 9.78 -10.88
C LYS A 31 5.86 8.65 -10.03
N PHE A 32 6.38 8.46 -8.83
CA PHE A 32 5.87 7.47 -7.88
C PHE A 32 4.40 7.73 -7.54
N ILE A 33 4.05 8.97 -7.22
CA ILE A 33 2.69 9.35 -6.88
C ILE A 33 1.75 9.10 -8.06
N ALA A 34 2.17 9.41 -9.28
CA ALA A 34 1.36 9.15 -10.48
C ALA A 34 1.10 7.65 -10.67
N THR A 35 2.15 6.83 -10.48
CA THR A 35 2.01 5.37 -10.57
C THR A 35 1.08 4.83 -9.49
N LEU A 36 1.19 5.34 -8.27
CA LEU A 36 0.30 4.96 -7.17
C LEU A 36 -1.15 5.29 -7.51
N LYS A 37 -1.42 6.47 -8.05
CA LYS A 37 -2.77 6.88 -8.45
C LYS A 37 -3.35 5.94 -9.51
N GLU A 38 -2.56 5.55 -10.49
CA GLU A 38 -2.99 4.60 -11.52
C GLU A 38 -3.39 3.25 -10.91
N LYS A 39 -2.61 2.76 -9.95
CA LYS A 39 -2.92 1.51 -9.27
C LYS A 39 -4.17 1.63 -8.41
N ILE A 40 -4.35 2.75 -7.72
CA ILE A 40 -5.56 3.01 -6.94
C ILE A 40 -6.80 3.01 -7.85
N GLU A 41 -6.72 3.63 -9.01
CA GLU A 41 -7.81 3.62 -9.98
C GLU A 41 -8.09 2.21 -10.48
N GLN A 42 -7.05 1.42 -10.73
CA GLN A 42 -7.19 0.04 -11.16
C GLN A 42 -7.94 -0.79 -10.11
N ILE A 43 -7.54 -0.75 -8.86
CA ILE A 43 -8.21 -1.52 -7.80
C ILE A 43 -9.60 -0.97 -7.48
N SER A 44 -9.83 0.32 -7.67
CA SER A 44 -11.16 0.90 -7.53
C SER A 44 -12.13 0.31 -8.55
N SER A 45 -11.68 0.17 -9.80
CA SER A 45 -12.49 -0.39 -10.89
C SER A 45 -12.55 -1.91 -10.84
N PHE A 46 -11.46 -2.56 -10.44
CA PHE A 46 -11.31 -4.02 -10.41
C PHE A 46 -10.72 -4.43 -9.06
N PRO A 47 -11.55 -4.48 -7.99
CA PRO A 47 -11.04 -4.74 -6.63
C PRO A 47 -10.27 -6.05 -6.46
N GLU A 48 -10.53 -7.05 -7.30
CA GLU A 48 -9.87 -8.34 -7.22
C GLU A 48 -8.71 -8.48 -8.22
N SER A 49 -8.25 -7.37 -8.80
CA SER A 49 -7.19 -7.39 -9.81
C SER A 49 -5.80 -7.73 -9.28
N CYS A 50 -5.55 -7.52 -7.99
CA CYS A 50 -4.27 -7.87 -7.37
C CYS A 50 -4.36 -9.20 -6.64
N ILE A 51 -3.23 -9.87 -6.47
CA ILE A 51 -3.18 -11.21 -5.91
C ILE A 51 -3.49 -11.21 -4.40
N LYS A 52 -4.00 -12.33 -3.91
CA LYS A 52 -4.16 -12.52 -2.48
C LYS A 52 -2.80 -12.59 -1.82
N SER A 53 -2.69 -11.93 -0.66
CA SER A 53 -1.45 -11.89 0.09
C SER A 53 -1.24 -13.17 0.90
N ASP A 54 0.02 -13.59 1.03
CA ASP A 54 0.40 -14.70 1.91
C ASP A 54 0.32 -14.31 3.39
N PHE A 55 0.19 -13.01 3.70
CA PHE A 55 0.10 -12.52 5.08
C PHE A 55 -1.23 -12.90 5.73
N HIS A 56 -2.32 -12.76 4.98
CA HIS A 56 -3.68 -12.95 5.46
C HIS A 56 -4.60 -13.27 4.29
N ASP A 57 -5.57 -14.14 4.53
CA ASP A 57 -6.51 -14.59 3.49
C ASP A 57 -7.36 -13.46 2.92
N ASN A 58 -7.62 -12.42 3.72
CA ASN A 58 -8.47 -11.32 3.28
C ASN A 58 -7.70 -10.08 2.81
N LEU A 59 -6.38 -10.18 2.72
CA LEU A 59 -5.56 -9.10 2.21
C LEU A 59 -5.09 -9.39 0.79
N ARG A 60 -5.00 -8.34 -0.01
CA ARG A 60 -4.45 -8.40 -1.36
C ARG A 60 -3.22 -7.51 -1.45
N MET A 61 -2.27 -7.90 -2.26
CA MET A 61 -1.01 -7.19 -2.46
C MET A 61 -0.90 -6.69 -3.88
N CYS A 62 -0.64 -5.40 -4.04
CA CYS A 62 -0.46 -4.78 -5.34
C CYS A 62 0.94 -4.18 -5.43
N ILE A 63 1.70 -4.58 -6.44
CA ILE A 63 3.03 -4.02 -6.69
C ILE A 63 2.86 -2.66 -7.35
N ILE A 64 3.38 -1.61 -6.73
CA ILE A 64 3.32 -0.25 -7.25
C ILE A 64 4.53 0.04 -8.11
N THR A 65 5.71 -0.18 -7.54
CA THR A 65 6.98 -0.08 -8.24
C THR A 65 7.80 -1.32 -7.91
N LYS A 66 8.97 -1.43 -8.51
CA LYS A 66 9.90 -2.52 -8.23
C LYS A 66 10.22 -2.65 -6.73
N GLN A 67 10.16 -1.54 -6.00
CA GLN A 67 10.58 -1.48 -4.61
C GLN A 67 9.44 -1.35 -3.61
N THR A 68 8.26 -0.95 -4.04
CA THR A 68 7.15 -0.64 -3.14
C THR A 68 5.89 -1.37 -3.54
N SER A 69 5.23 -1.97 -2.53
CA SER A 69 3.93 -2.61 -2.70
C SER A 69 2.94 -2.04 -1.69
N LEU A 70 1.65 -2.26 -1.94
CA LEU A 70 0.62 -1.94 -0.98
C LEU A 70 -0.19 -3.19 -0.64
N LEU A 71 -0.75 -3.19 0.57
CA LEU A 71 -1.71 -4.19 1.02
C LEU A 71 -3.05 -3.50 1.17
N TYR A 72 -4.10 -4.15 0.69
CA TYR A 72 -5.45 -3.64 0.84
C TYR A 72 -6.42 -4.78 1.10
N ARG A 73 -7.58 -4.43 1.61
CA ARG A 73 -8.69 -5.38 1.77
C ARG A 73 -9.98 -4.77 1.25
N ILE A 74 -10.91 -5.65 0.88
CA ILE A 74 -12.22 -5.24 0.42
C ILE A 74 -13.19 -5.41 1.60
N ASN A 75 -13.79 -4.30 2.05
CA ASN A 75 -14.77 -4.27 3.13
C ASN A 75 -16.08 -3.77 2.57
N ASP A 76 -17.10 -4.64 2.51
CA ASP A 76 -18.41 -4.27 2.00
C ASP A 76 -18.31 -3.51 0.67
N ASN A 77 -18.52 -2.20 0.68
CA ASN A 77 -18.48 -1.37 -0.52
C ASN A 77 -17.26 -0.46 -0.59
N GLU A 78 -16.21 -0.77 0.18
CA GLU A 78 -15.04 0.08 0.27
C GLU A 78 -13.76 -0.75 0.24
N ILE A 79 -12.73 -0.20 -0.40
CA ILE A 79 -11.39 -0.76 -0.37
C ILE A 79 -10.60 0.03 0.66
N GLU A 80 -9.99 -0.69 1.59
CA GLU A 80 -9.13 -0.08 2.60
C GLU A 80 -7.68 -0.42 2.30
N VAL A 81 -6.86 0.60 2.02
CA VAL A 81 -5.42 0.42 1.89
C VAL A 81 -4.83 0.35 3.30
N ILE A 82 -4.31 -0.83 3.65
CA ILE A 82 -3.82 -1.13 4.98
C ILE A 82 -2.46 -0.49 5.24
N THR A 83 -1.53 -0.69 4.32
CA THR A 83 -0.17 -0.14 4.43
C THR A 83 0.54 -0.18 3.08
N LEU A 84 1.64 0.58 3.00
CA LEU A 84 2.62 0.45 1.94
C LEU A 84 3.90 -0.09 2.57
N PHE A 85 4.67 -0.85 1.83
CA PHE A 85 5.92 -1.39 2.34
C PHE A 85 6.96 -1.57 1.23
N ASP A 86 8.23 -1.55 1.65
CA ASP A 86 9.35 -1.86 0.77
C ASP A 86 9.38 -3.38 0.56
N ASN A 87 9.49 -3.83 -0.69
CA ASN A 87 9.46 -5.25 -1.06
C ASN A 87 10.61 -6.06 -0.45
N ARG A 88 11.64 -5.40 0.08
CA ARG A 88 12.75 -6.05 0.76
C ARG A 88 12.50 -6.26 2.25
N THR A 89 11.43 -5.68 2.80
CA THR A 89 11.07 -5.84 4.20
C THR A 89 10.54 -7.24 4.46
N ASN A 90 10.99 -7.90 5.55
CA ASN A 90 10.50 -9.24 5.85
C ASN A 90 9.06 -9.21 6.36
N PHE A 91 8.36 -10.32 6.17
CA PHE A 91 6.95 -10.48 6.54
C PHE A 91 6.68 -10.22 8.01
N LYS A 92 7.59 -10.68 8.87
CA LYS A 92 7.43 -10.56 10.31
C LYS A 92 7.34 -9.10 10.74
N LYS A 93 8.17 -8.24 10.18
CA LYS A 93 8.17 -6.82 10.48
C LYS A 93 6.89 -6.15 10.01
N ILE A 94 6.44 -6.48 8.80
CA ILE A 94 5.20 -5.93 8.24
C ILE A 94 4.01 -6.37 9.08
N THR A 95 3.92 -7.64 9.42
CA THR A 95 2.85 -8.20 10.24
C THR A 95 2.81 -7.54 11.62
N THR A 96 3.96 -7.37 12.26
CA THR A 96 4.07 -6.73 13.57
C THR A 96 3.55 -5.30 13.51
N GLU A 97 3.92 -4.57 12.48
CA GLU A 97 3.51 -3.18 12.30
C GLU A 97 2.00 -3.06 12.09
N ILE A 98 1.42 -3.95 11.29
CA ILE A 98 -0.03 -3.98 11.05
C ILE A 98 -0.77 -4.31 12.33
N ARG A 99 -0.33 -5.33 13.07
CA ARG A 99 -0.94 -5.71 14.34
C ARG A 99 -0.87 -4.59 15.37
N LYS A 100 0.24 -3.87 15.41
CA LYS A 100 0.43 -2.76 16.31
C LYS A 100 -0.57 -1.64 16.04
N HIS A 101 -0.90 -1.42 14.77
CA HIS A 101 -1.83 -0.38 14.36
C HIS A 101 -3.30 -0.81 14.49
N TYR A 102 -3.61 -2.03 14.06
CA TYR A 102 -4.99 -2.55 14.02
C TYR A 102 -5.35 -3.41 15.22
N GLY A 103 -4.36 -3.81 16.01
CA GLY A 103 -4.53 -4.85 17.00
C GLY A 103 -4.54 -6.20 16.32
N ARG A 104 -5.70 -6.61 15.84
CA ARG A 104 -5.85 -7.89 15.17
C ARG A 104 -6.57 -7.70 13.84
N ILE A 105 -6.04 -8.31 12.81
CA ILE A 105 -6.59 -8.15 11.46
C ILE A 105 -7.02 -9.47 10.85
#